data_9e5c087cb95ed9c4b6c6e7fa3ad731ff
#
_entry.id   9e5c087cb95ed9c4b6c6e7fa3ad731ff
#
_cell.length_a   1.000
_cell.length_b   1.000
_cell.length_c   1.000
_cell.angle_alpha   90.00
_cell.angle_beta   90.00
_cell.angle_gamma   90.00
#
_symmetry.space_group_name_H-M   'P 1'
#
loop_
_entity.id
_entity.type
_entity.pdbx_description
1 polymer ?
#
loop_
_entity_poly.entity_id
_entity_poly.type
_entity_poly.pdbx_seq_one_letter_code
_entity_poly.pdbx_strand_id
1 'polypeptide(L)'
;MSDGGPRAPQSSRDLTSAESLRRLALVPFGRIVFSRYALPTIRPVNHLVDGETIVVRTNHSATLSAERQVVAYEADRIDEHTRRGWCVIVTGTTEMIEDPVEAQRYRERLRPWLPGPGDHIVRIVPDMITGLEFIDPDGAVS
;
A
#
# COMPACT_ATOMS: atom_id res chain seq x y z
N MET A 1 4.25 22.14 -29.21
CA MET A 1 4.77 21.80 -28.91
C MET A 1 5.35 22.03 -28.11
N SER A 2 5.44 21.80 -27.98
CA SER A 2 5.98 21.61 -27.01
C SER A 2 6.60 22.64 -26.43
N ASP A 3 6.95 22.69 -25.51
CA ASP A 3 7.56 23.56 -24.60
C ASP A 3 8.89 24.06 -25.01
N GLY A 4 9.11 24.13 -26.25
CA GLY A 4 10.25 24.77 -26.75
C GLY A 4 11.58 24.14 -26.47
N GLY A 5 11.59 22.93 -26.02
CA GLY A 5 12.84 22.21 -25.82
C GLY A 5 12.63 20.95 -25.02
N PRO A 6 13.56 20.02 -25.10
CA PRO A 6 13.44 18.80 -24.34
C PRO A 6 13.57 19.09 -22.83
N ARG A 7 12.67 18.56 -22.06
CA ARG A 7 12.80 18.55 -20.62
C ARG A 7 13.75 17.45 -20.23
N ALA A 8 14.53 17.69 -19.18
CA ALA A 8 15.27 16.62 -18.57
C ALA A 8 14.29 15.55 -18.05
N PRO A 9 14.57 14.27 -18.27
CA PRO A 9 13.70 13.23 -17.77
C PRO A 9 13.63 13.23 -16.25
N GLN A 10 12.47 12.86 -15.73
CA GLN A 10 12.29 12.68 -14.30
C GLN A 10 13.24 11.60 -13.81
N SER A 11 13.88 11.85 -12.68
CA SER A 11 14.74 10.85 -12.06
C SER A 11 14.00 10.10 -10.98
N SER A 12 14.45 8.90 -10.71
CA SER A 12 13.94 8.13 -9.59
C SER A 12 15.10 7.44 -8.89
N ARG A 13 14.87 7.11 -7.65
CA ARG A 13 15.82 6.38 -6.84
C ARG A 13 15.08 5.22 -6.16
N ASP A 14 15.72 4.07 -6.10
CA ASP A 14 15.13 2.93 -5.41
C ASP A 14 15.19 3.16 -3.90
N LEU A 15 14.11 2.81 -3.23
CA LEU A 15 14.07 2.80 -1.78
C LEU A 15 14.40 1.39 -1.29
N THR A 16 15.09 1.31 -0.17
CA THR A 16 15.26 0.03 0.50
C THR A 16 13.93 -0.46 1.07
N SER A 17 13.86 -1.73 1.44
CA SER A 17 12.65 -2.25 2.09
C SER A 17 12.32 -1.48 3.36
N ALA A 18 13.33 -1.17 4.17
CA ALA A 18 13.10 -0.42 5.39
C ALA A 18 12.60 1.00 5.12
N GLU A 19 13.18 1.68 4.14
CA GLU A 19 12.72 3.01 3.74
C GLU A 19 11.28 2.95 3.22
N SER A 20 10.98 1.94 2.41
CA SER A 20 9.63 1.75 1.85
C SER A 20 8.60 1.58 2.95
N LEU A 21 8.89 0.76 3.95
CA LEU A 21 7.97 0.56 5.07
C LEU A 21 7.80 1.84 5.89
N ARG A 22 8.86 2.62 6.05
CA ARG A 22 8.76 3.90 6.76
C ARG A 22 7.87 4.88 5.99
N ARG A 23 7.98 4.92 4.66
CA ARG A 23 7.11 5.77 3.83
C ARG A 23 5.67 5.33 3.97
N LEU A 24 5.45 4.02 3.89
CA LEU A 24 4.11 3.46 4.00
C LEU A 24 3.46 3.84 5.33
N ALA A 25 4.23 3.87 6.41
CA ALA A 25 3.73 4.25 7.72
C ALA A 25 3.32 5.72 7.83
N LEU A 26 3.74 6.56 6.89
CA LEU A 26 3.42 7.99 6.90
C LEU A 26 2.02 8.29 6.37
N VAL A 27 1.41 7.34 5.67
CA VAL A 27 0.08 7.55 5.08
C VAL A 27 -0.92 6.58 5.70
N PRO A 28 -2.19 6.98 5.82
CA PRO A 28 -3.18 6.16 6.53
C PRO A 28 -3.83 5.10 5.66
N PHE A 29 -3.74 5.20 4.35
CA PHE A 29 -4.42 4.28 3.46
C PHE A 29 -3.63 4.02 2.20
N GLY A 30 -3.97 2.94 1.55
CA GLY A 30 -3.44 2.56 0.26
C GLY A 30 -4.48 1.77 -0.51
N ARG A 31 -4.04 1.00 -1.46
CA ARG A 31 -4.91 0.20 -2.31
C ARG A 31 -4.45 -1.23 -2.31
N ILE A 32 -5.36 -2.14 -1.96
CA ILE A 32 -5.08 -3.56 -2.06
C ILE A 32 -5.56 -4.06 -3.42
N VAL A 33 -4.72 -4.85 -4.06
CA VAL A 33 -4.97 -5.43 -5.37
C VAL A 33 -4.99 -6.94 -5.20
N PHE A 34 -6.07 -7.56 -5.61
CA PHE A 34 -6.25 -9.00 -5.49
C PHE A 34 -7.05 -9.51 -6.67
N SER A 35 -7.03 -10.83 -6.87
CA SER A 35 -7.79 -11.45 -7.95
C SER A 35 -8.94 -12.25 -7.36
N ARG A 36 -10.09 -12.13 -8.01
CA ARG A 36 -11.27 -12.91 -7.70
C ARG A 36 -11.77 -13.52 -9.00
N TYR A 37 -11.82 -14.85 -9.05
CA TYR A 37 -12.18 -15.56 -10.29
C TYR A 37 -11.31 -15.12 -11.46
N ALA A 38 -10.01 -14.98 -11.22
CA ALA A 38 -9.02 -14.52 -12.20
C ALA A 38 -9.24 -13.07 -12.68
N LEU A 39 -10.12 -12.31 -12.03
CA LEU A 39 -10.35 -10.92 -12.37
C LEU A 39 -9.66 -10.04 -11.33
N PRO A 40 -8.76 -9.14 -11.75
CA PRO A 40 -8.09 -8.22 -10.84
C PRO A 40 -9.10 -7.22 -10.25
N THR A 41 -8.94 -6.94 -8.98
CA THR A 41 -9.79 -6.00 -8.25
C THR A 41 -8.91 -5.11 -7.39
N ILE A 42 -9.29 -3.84 -7.26
CA ILE A 42 -8.56 -2.85 -6.47
C ILE A 42 -9.53 -2.23 -5.47
N ARG A 43 -9.09 -2.10 -4.23
CA ARG A 43 -9.89 -1.45 -3.19
C ARG A 43 -9.03 -0.55 -2.31
N PRO A 44 -9.49 0.67 -1.97
CA PRO A 44 -8.82 1.47 -0.95
C PRO A 44 -9.09 0.87 0.43
N VAL A 45 -8.07 0.83 1.26
CA VAL A 45 -8.19 0.36 2.64
C VAL A 45 -7.22 1.12 3.51
N ASN A 46 -7.59 1.31 4.77
CA ASN A 46 -6.66 1.84 5.75
C ASN A 46 -5.69 0.74 6.17
N HIS A 47 -4.49 1.16 6.53
CA HIS A 47 -3.46 0.22 6.92
C HIS A 47 -2.66 0.68 8.12
N LEU A 48 -2.01 -0.26 8.75
CA LEU A 48 -0.96 -0.04 9.73
C LEU A 48 0.26 -0.82 9.29
N VAL A 49 1.43 -0.25 9.54
CA VAL A 49 2.67 -1.00 9.40
C VAL A 49 3.03 -1.51 10.80
N ASP A 50 3.14 -2.81 10.92
CA ASP A 50 3.46 -3.47 12.18
C ASP A 50 4.68 -4.35 11.96
N GLY A 51 5.84 -3.87 12.45
CA GLY A 51 7.10 -4.50 12.15
C GLY A 51 7.36 -4.49 10.65
N GLU A 52 7.51 -5.65 10.08
CA GLU A 52 7.74 -5.79 8.64
C GLU A 52 6.48 -6.25 7.90
N THR A 53 5.32 -6.16 8.54
CA THR A 53 4.05 -6.57 7.95
C THR A 53 3.11 -5.39 7.83
N ILE A 54 2.09 -5.56 7.00
CA ILE A 54 1.06 -4.57 6.80
C ILE A 54 -0.25 -5.17 7.25
N VAL A 55 -1.01 -4.42 8.05
CA VAL A 55 -2.30 -4.87 8.55
C VAL A 55 -3.38 -3.98 7.95
N VAL A 56 -4.39 -4.57 7.38
CA VAL A 56 -5.52 -3.86 6.77
C VAL A 56 -6.82 -4.35 7.36
N ARG A 57 -7.83 -3.49 7.28
CA ARG A 57 -9.18 -3.84 7.71
C ARG A 57 -10.10 -3.77 6.50
N THR A 58 -10.80 -4.85 6.25
CA THR A 58 -11.69 -4.95 5.09
C THR A 58 -13.08 -5.40 5.52
N ASN A 59 -14.09 -4.83 4.88
CA ASN A 59 -15.50 -5.18 5.11
C ASN A 59 -16.02 -6.21 4.14
N HIS A 60 -15.24 -6.57 3.15
CA HIS A 60 -15.73 -7.43 2.09
C HIS A 60 -15.15 -8.82 2.21
N SER A 61 -15.77 -9.65 3.02
CA SER A 61 -15.34 -11.05 3.19
C SER A 61 -15.37 -11.82 1.88
N ALA A 62 -16.19 -11.37 0.92
CA ALA A 62 -16.25 -12.02 -0.38
C ALA A 62 -15.05 -11.69 -1.26
N THR A 63 -14.27 -10.67 -0.91
CA THR A 63 -13.16 -10.23 -1.72
C THR A 63 -11.83 -10.84 -1.30
N LEU A 64 -11.69 -11.13 0.00
CA LEU A 64 -10.52 -11.83 0.50
C LEU A 64 -11.01 -13.10 1.19
N SER A 65 -10.62 -14.24 0.68
CA SER A 65 -11.03 -15.51 1.28
C SER A 65 -10.25 -15.75 2.57
N ALA A 66 -10.76 -16.66 3.40
CA ALA A 66 -10.06 -17.08 4.60
C ALA A 66 -8.75 -17.80 4.27
N GLU A 67 -8.62 -18.28 3.05
CA GLU A 67 -7.40 -18.93 2.60
C GLU A 67 -6.35 -17.90 2.27
N ARG A 68 -5.10 -18.31 2.36
CA ARG A 68 -3.99 -17.46 1.97
C ARG A 68 -4.05 -17.15 0.48
N GLN A 69 -3.85 -15.91 0.14
CA GLN A 69 -3.78 -15.52 -1.25
C GLN A 69 -2.71 -14.47 -1.45
N VAL A 70 -2.20 -14.39 -2.67
CA VAL A 70 -1.20 -13.40 -3.03
C VAL A 70 -1.93 -12.13 -3.42
N VAL A 71 -1.46 -11.01 -2.86
CA VAL A 71 -2.02 -9.70 -3.13
C VAL A 71 -0.88 -8.72 -3.39
N ALA A 72 -1.22 -7.59 -3.99
CA ALA A 72 -0.34 -6.44 -4.01
C ALA A 72 -0.97 -5.34 -3.18
N TYR A 73 -0.14 -4.53 -2.54
CA TYR A 73 -0.59 -3.38 -1.77
C TYR A 73 0.23 -2.18 -2.22
N GLU A 74 -0.44 -1.11 -2.59
CA GLU A 74 0.22 0.08 -3.10
C GLU A 74 -0.19 1.28 -2.27
N ALA A 75 0.77 2.15 -1.96
CA ALA A 75 0.50 3.47 -1.46
C ALA A 75 1.50 4.43 -2.07
N ASP A 76 1.09 5.68 -2.17
CA ASP A 76 1.96 6.68 -2.76
C ASP A 76 1.60 8.06 -2.20
N ARG A 77 2.53 8.99 -2.42
CA ARG A 77 2.28 10.40 -2.19
C ARG A 77 3.09 11.14 -3.23
N ILE A 78 2.42 11.56 -4.30
CA ILE A 78 3.04 12.19 -5.46
C ILE A 78 2.38 13.53 -5.66
N ASP A 79 3.21 14.59 -5.71
CA ASP A 79 2.73 15.92 -6.04
C ASP A 79 2.61 16.03 -7.56
N GLU A 80 1.42 16.33 -8.06
CA GLU A 80 1.17 16.34 -9.49
C GLU A 80 1.83 17.50 -10.23
N HIS A 81 2.16 18.59 -9.52
CA HIS A 81 2.84 19.73 -10.13
C HIS A 81 4.33 19.50 -10.25
N THR A 82 4.95 19.10 -9.16
CA THR A 82 6.40 18.86 -9.14
C THR A 82 6.77 17.48 -9.63
N ARG A 83 5.81 16.54 -9.60
CA ARG A 83 6.01 15.12 -9.91
C ARG A 83 7.03 14.46 -8.99
N ARG A 84 7.25 15.05 -7.83
CA ARG A 84 8.09 14.46 -6.79
C ARG A 84 7.23 13.75 -5.78
N GLY A 85 7.80 12.76 -5.15
CA GLY A 85 7.10 11.97 -4.16
C GLY A 85 7.64 10.57 -4.14
N TRP A 86 6.81 9.64 -3.75
CA TRP A 86 7.23 8.25 -3.62
C TRP A 86 6.04 7.32 -3.90
N CYS A 87 6.40 6.10 -4.25
CA CYS A 87 5.43 5.03 -4.47
C CYS A 87 6.01 3.75 -3.88
N VAL A 88 5.21 3.02 -3.14
CA VAL A 88 5.61 1.75 -2.54
C VAL A 88 4.62 0.68 -2.95
N ILE A 89 5.14 -0.44 -3.43
CA ILE A 89 4.35 -1.60 -3.80
C ILE A 89 4.87 -2.80 -3.02
N VAL A 90 3.96 -3.45 -2.31
CA VAL A 90 4.26 -4.66 -1.55
C VAL A 90 3.48 -5.80 -2.17
N THR A 91 4.20 -6.85 -2.58
CA THR A 91 3.56 -8.09 -2.99
C THR A 91 3.75 -9.08 -1.86
N GLY A 92 2.67 -9.70 -1.44
CA GLY A 92 2.76 -10.58 -0.30
C GLY A 92 1.59 -11.52 -0.19
N THR A 93 1.59 -12.29 0.87
CA THR A 93 0.58 -13.30 1.13
C THR A 93 -0.26 -12.88 2.33
N THR A 94 -1.56 -13.05 2.21
CA THR A 94 -2.49 -12.65 3.28
C THR A 94 -2.60 -13.73 4.35
N GLU A 95 -2.79 -13.26 5.59
CA GLU A 95 -3.16 -14.10 6.71
C GLU A 95 -4.33 -13.43 7.42
N MET A 96 -5.37 -14.19 7.67
CA MET A 96 -6.49 -13.69 8.47
C MET A 96 -6.07 -13.68 9.94
N ILE A 97 -6.26 -12.56 10.62
CA ILE A 97 -5.96 -12.46 12.05
C ILE A 97 -7.19 -12.94 12.81
N GLU A 98 -7.10 -14.14 13.36
CA GLU A 98 -8.23 -14.80 14.01
C GLU A 98 -8.23 -14.63 15.53
N ASP A 99 -7.07 -14.37 16.14
CA ASP A 99 -7.02 -14.15 17.58
C ASP A 99 -7.85 -12.93 17.96
N PRO A 100 -8.89 -13.08 18.81
CA PRO A 100 -9.79 -11.98 19.10
C PRO A 100 -9.12 -10.78 19.77
N VAL A 101 -8.14 -11.00 20.61
CA VAL A 101 -7.47 -9.93 21.33
C VAL A 101 -6.60 -9.13 20.36
N GLU A 102 -5.84 -9.82 19.53
CA GLU A 102 -5.00 -9.18 18.53
C GLU A 102 -5.85 -8.42 17.51
N ALA A 103 -6.90 -9.06 17.00
CA ALA A 103 -7.80 -8.41 16.03
C ALA A 103 -8.43 -7.16 16.61
N GLN A 104 -8.84 -7.19 17.88
CA GLN A 104 -9.46 -6.04 18.51
C GLN A 104 -8.48 -4.88 18.66
N ARG A 105 -7.22 -5.15 18.96
CA ARG A 105 -6.20 -4.10 19.04
C ARG A 105 -6.04 -3.38 17.70
N TYR A 106 -6.08 -4.13 16.60
CA TYR A 106 -6.00 -3.51 15.28
C TYR A 106 -7.28 -2.76 14.93
N ARG A 107 -8.44 -3.31 15.29
CA ARG A 107 -9.72 -2.63 15.03
C ARG A 107 -9.79 -1.26 15.68
N GLU A 108 -9.22 -1.11 16.84
CA GLU A 108 -9.22 0.19 17.53
C GLU A 108 -8.38 1.23 16.81
N ARG A 109 -7.44 0.81 16.00
CA ARG A 109 -6.53 1.70 15.27
C ARG A 109 -6.88 1.85 13.80
N LEU A 110 -7.68 0.94 13.25
CA LEU A 110 -8.05 0.94 11.84
C LEU A 110 -9.54 1.14 11.68
N ARG A 111 -9.92 2.18 10.96
CA ARG A 111 -11.32 2.42 10.65
C ARG A 111 -11.63 1.86 9.25
N PRO A 112 -12.80 1.25 9.06
CA PRO A 112 -13.17 0.80 7.71
C PRO A 112 -13.53 2.00 6.84
N TRP A 113 -13.31 1.87 5.54
CA TRP A 113 -13.71 2.89 4.58
C TRP A 113 -15.22 2.96 4.44
N LEU A 114 -15.87 1.81 4.45
CA LEU A 114 -17.32 1.72 4.34
C LEU A 114 -17.85 0.88 5.49
N PRO A 115 -18.97 1.29 6.10
CA PRO A 115 -19.62 0.44 7.10
C PRO A 115 -20.22 -0.77 6.40
N GLY A 116 -20.31 -1.88 7.11
CA GLY A 116 -20.94 -3.07 6.58
C GLY A 116 -20.52 -4.32 7.32
N PRO A 117 -21.17 -5.45 7.02
CA PRO A 117 -20.84 -6.73 7.61
C PRO A 117 -19.56 -7.31 7.01
N GLY A 118 -19.04 -8.36 7.62
CA GLY A 118 -17.87 -9.06 7.11
C GLY A 118 -16.56 -8.38 7.42
N ASP A 119 -16.49 -7.73 8.56
CA ASP A 119 -15.30 -7.03 9.02
C ASP A 119 -14.18 -8.01 9.36
N HIS A 120 -13.07 -7.89 8.67
CA HIS A 120 -11.92 -8.75 8.86
C HIS A 120 -10.65 -7.93 9.00
N ILE A 121 -9.76 -8.41 9.86
CA ILE A 121 -8.41 -7.89 9.98
C ILE A 121 -7.48 -8.86 9.27
N VAL A 122 -6.72 -8.35 8.32
CA VAL A 122 -5.87 -9.18 7.47
C VAL A 122 -4.44 -8.66 7.55
N ARG A 123 -3.50 -9.57 7.74
CA ARG A 123 -2.08 -9.25 7.70
C ARG A 123 -1.54 -9.62 6.32
N ILE A 124 -0.78 -8.71 5.74
CA ILE A 124 -0.03 -8.97 4.51
C ILE A 124 1.42 -9.20 4.92
N VAL A 125 1.91 -10.40 4.64
CA VAL A 125 3.31 -10.76 4.89
C VAL A 125 4.06 -10.53 3.59
N PRO A 126 4.96 -9.54 3.53
CA PRO A 126 5.63 -9.21 2.27
C PRO A 126 6.55 -10.32 1.77
N ASP A 127 6.46 -10.60 0.48
CA ASP A 127 7.44 -11.41 -0.23
C ASP A 127 8.40 -10.51 -1.00
N MET A 128 7.91 -9.37 -1.46
CA MET A 128 8.70 -8.40 -2.19
C MET A 128 8.22 -7.00 -1.87
N ILE A 129 9.14 -6.10 -1.59
CA ILE A 129 8.82 -4.69 -1.37
C ILE A 129 9.61 -3.88 -2.39
N THR A 130 8.90 -3.07 -3.17
CA THR A 130 9.51 -2.18 -4.15
C THR A 130 9.10 -0.76 -3.81
N GLY A 131 10.06 0.12 -3.65
CA GLY A 131 9.80 1.53 -3.42
C GLY A 131 10.60 2.38 -4.37
N LEU A 132 9.97 3.44 -4.84
CA LEU A 132 10.59 4.43 -5.70
C LEU A 132 10.36 5.81 -5.14
N GLU A 133 11.39 6.64 -5.19
CA GLU A 133 11.28 8.04 -4.89
C GLU A 133 11.53 8.82 -6.18
N PHE A 134 10.62 9.72 -6.53
CA PHE A 134 10.72 10.56 -7.72
C PHE A 134 11.36 11.88 -7.31
N ILE A 135 12.47 12.21 -7.95
CA ILE A 135 13.30 13.37 -7.60
C ILE A 135 13.58 14.17 -8.86
N ASP A 136 14.07 15.39 -8.66
CA ASP A 136 14.48 16.21 -9.79
C ASP A 136 15.70 15.61 -10.46
N PRO A 137 15.82 15.72 -11.78
CA PRO A 137 16.92 15.11 -12.52
C PRO A 137 18.30 15.57 -12.06
N ASP A 138 18.42 16.81 -11.59
CA ASP A 138 19.68 17.36 -11.12
C ASP A 138 19.93 17.10 -9.63
N GLY A 139 19.04 16.36 -8.99
CA GLY A 139 19.13 16.08 -7.57
C GLY A 139 18.77 17.26 -6.70
N ALA A 140 18.23 18.33 -7.26
CA ALA A 140 17.85 19.48 -6.49
C ALA A 140 16.72 19.15 -5.53
N VAL A 141 16.88 19.59 -4.30
CA VAL A 141 15.86 19.45 -3.27
C VAL A 141 15.35 20.85 -2.99
N SER A 142 14.10 21.04 -3.18
CA SER A 142 13.53 22.36 -2.90
C SER A 142 12.53 22.29 -1.77
#